data_6c18e9ebc079e6c5d3abf80033af933a
#
_entry.id   6c18e9ebc079e6c5d3abf80033af933a
#
_cell.length_a   1.000
_cell.length_b   1.000
_cell.length_c   1.000
_cell.angle_alpha   90.00
_cell.angle_beta   90.00
_cell.angle_gamma   90.00
#
_symmetry.space_group_name_H-M   'P 1'
#
loop_
_entity.id
_entity.type
_entity.pdbx_description
1 polymer ?
#
loop_
_entity_poly.entity_id
_entity_poly.type
_entity_poly.pdbx_seq_one_letter_code
_entity_poly.pdbx_strand_id
1 'polypeptide(L)'
;MMVTMGDPTDAARDALTAAPMAVPTETGAFSLEATVFTISVEPSSVDGEPAFELRALVPPLGMVTEESLASVVEDEWFRTFELRLDDIAGATRGHTALEVRTERGPAMIAVDITLADRNLDRALDDLTAVAEYIEGTYAEGIIPGYNYTDVARTLLERAAGPSG
;
A
#
# COMPACT_ATOMS: atom_id res chain seq x y z
N MET A 1 -0.80 40.44 -1.52
CA MET A 1 -0.40 39.35 -1.30
C MET A 1 -1.10 38.34 -1.97
N MET A 2 -0.56 37.44 -2.25
CA MET A 2 -1.14 36.56 -2.89
C MET A 2 -1.67 35.57 -2.08
N VAL A 3 -2.79 35.40 -2.19
CA VAL A 3 -3.34 34.37 -1.55
C VAL A 3 -3.03 33.21 -2.29
N THR A 4 -2.32 32.42 -1.78
CA THR A 4 -2.11 31.25 -2.44
C THR A 4 -3.34 30.50 -2.38
N MET A 5 -3.76 30.06 -3.44
CA MET A 5 -4.86 29.20 -3.53
C MET A 5 -4.50 27.89 -2.95
N GLY A 6 -3.53 27.83 -2.19
CA GLY A 6 -3.15 26.59 -1.62
C GLY A 6 -2.34 25.77 -2.60
N ASP A 7 -1.12 25.47 -2.26
CA ASP A 7 -0.34 24.52 -2.98
C ASP A 7 -1.06 23.16 -2.89
N PRO A 8 -1.23 22.43 -4.00
CA PRO A 8 -1.89 21.11 -3.93
C PRO A 8 -1.19 20.15 -2.97
N THR A 9 0.14 20.23 -2.87
CA THR A 9 0.87 19.39 -1.93
C THR A 9 0.50 19.75 -0.48
N ASP A 10 0.35 21.03 -0.19
CA ASP A 10 -0.07 21.46 1.15
C ASP A 10 -1.48 20.99 1.47
N ALA A 11 -2.36 21.01 0.48
CA ALA A 11 -3.74 20.52 0.68
C ALA A 11 -3.71 19.02 0.99
N ALA A 12 -2.86 18.25 0.30
CA ALA A 12 -2.71 16.83 0.57
C ALA A 12 -2.15 16.61 1.98
N ARG A 13 -1.16 17.42 2.37
CA ARG A 13 -0.57 17.30 3.70
C ARG A 13 -1.60 17.60 4.79
N ASP A 14 -2.41 18.63 4.60
CA ASP A 14 -3.42 18.99 5.57
C ASP A 14 -4.47 17.90 5.72
N ALA A 15 -4.82 17.25 4.60
CA ALA A 15 -5.76 16.15 4.63
C ALA A 15 -5.21 14.97 5.43
N LEU A 16 -3.92 14.64 5.24
CA LEU A 16 -3.29 13.57 6.01
C LEU A 16 -3.20 13.92 7.49
N THR A 17 -2.89 15.18 7.79
CA THR A 17 -2.79 15.62 9.18
C THR A 17 -4.13 15.44 9.91
N ALA A 18 -5.23 15.64 9.21
CA ALA A 18 -6.57 15.50 9.80
C ALA A 18 -7.10 14.07 9.78
N ALA A 19 -6.45 13.17 9.05
CA ALA A 19 -6.96 11.81 8.87
C ALA A 19 -6.60 10.93 10.06
N PRO A 20 -7.58 10.27 10.69
CA PRO A 20 -7.27 9.45 11.87
C PRO A 20 -6.38 8.23 11.59
N MET A 21 -6.41 7.71 10.36
CA MET A 21 -5.60 6.54 10.05
C MET A 21 -4.15 6.89 9.71
N ALA A 22 -3.82 8.16 9.57
CA ALA A 22 -2.48 8.59 9.23
C ALA A 22 -1.79 9.16 10.45
N VAL A 23 -0.58 8.68 10.73
CA VAL A 23 0.20 9.11 11.88
C VAL A 23 1.47 9.79 11.40
N PRO A 24 1.70 11.05 11.77
CA PRO A 24 2.90 11.74 11.32
C PRO A 24 4.16 11.09 11.86
N THR A 25 5.21 11.09 11.04
CA THR A 25 6.51 10.55 11.43
C THR A 25 7.55 11.67 11.49
N GLU A 26 8.73 11.36 11.96
CA GLU A 26 9.78 12.34 12.09
C GLU A 26 10.32 12.84 10.76
N THR A 27 10.12 12.09 9.69
CA THR A 27 10.66 12.46 8.38
C THR A 27 9.74 13.37 7.59
N GLY A 28 8.55 13.67 8.10
CA GLY A 28 7.56 14.45 7.37
C GLY A 28 6.60 13.59 6.56
N ALA A 29 6.85 12.29 6.47
CA ALA A 29 5.91 11.35 5.90
C ALA A 29 4.90 10.94 6.96
N PHE A 30 3.87 10.21 6.56
CA PHE A 30 2.86 9.69 7.47
C PHE A 30 2.86 8.17 7.40
N SER A 31 2.65 7.54 8.53
CA SER A 31 2.47 6.10 8.59
C SER A 31 0.99 5.80 8.49
N LEU A 32 0.62 4.87 7.61
CA LEU A 32 -0.77 4.50 7.45
C LEU A 32 -1.02 3.22 8.22
N GLU A 33 -1.90 3.28 9.20
CA GLU A 33 -2.15 2.14 10.08
C GLU A 33 -3.41 1.39 9.68
N ALA A 34 -3.37 0.83 8.50
CA ALA A 34 -4.52 0.09 7.97
C ALA A 34 -4.22 -1.40 7.77
N THR A 35 -2.96 -1.77 7.74
CA THR A 35 -2.56 -3.15 7.46
C THR A 35 -1.45 -3.60 8.39
N VAL A 36 -1.05 -4.87 8.28
CA VAL A 36 0.07 -5.40 9.04
C VAL A 36 1.41 -4.98 8.44
N PHE A 37 1.41 -4.44 7.23
CA PHE A 37 2.63 -4.02 6.57
C PHE A 37 3.00 -2.59 6.96
N THR A 38 4.28 -2.27 6.79
CA THR A 38 4.73 -0.90 6.96
C THR A 38 4.35 -0.10 5.72
N ILE A 39 3.50 0.90 5.91
CA ILE A 39 3.06 1.75 4.82
C ILE A 39 3.34 3.19 5.17
N SER A 40 4.01 3.90 4.27
CA SER A 40 4.24 5.33 4.43
C SER A 40 3.56 6.09 3.30
N VAL A 41 3.09 7.29 3.61
CA VAL A 41 2.44 8.15 2.63
C VAL A 41 3.05 9.53 2.72
N GLU A 42 3.36 10.10 1.56
CA GLU A 42 3.85 11.46 1.49
C GLU A 42 2.90 12.29 0.65
N PRO A 43 2.61 13.51 1.08
CA PRO A 43 1.81 14.40 0.26
C PRO A 43 2.60 14.84 -0.96
N SER A 44 1.91 15.03 -2.07
CA SER A 44 2.54 15.36 -3.34
C SER A 44 1.55 16.11 -4.21
N SER A 45 1.91 16.35 -5.45
CA SER A 45 0.99 16.91 -6.43
C SER A 45 1.31 16.34 -7.80
N VAL A 46 0.29 16.15 -8.62
CA VAL A 46 0.42 15.67 -9.98
C VAL A 46 -0.41 16.59 -10.86
N ASP A 47 0.25 17.24 -11.82
CA ASP A 47 -0.44 18.14 -12.76
C ASP A 47 -1.33 19.18 -12.06
N GLY A 48 -0.85 19.72 -10.95
CA GLY A 48 -1.56 20.76 -10.23
C GLY A 48 -2.65 20.26 -9.29
N GLU A 49 -2.80 18.95 -9.14
CA GLU A 49 -3.79 18.37 -8.24
C GLU A 49 -3.15 17.72 -7.04
N PRO A 50 -3.82 17.73 -5.88
CA PRO A 50 -3.27 17.04 -4.71
C PRO A 50 -3.05 15.58 -5.01
N ALA A 51 -1.97 15.04 -4.51
CA ALA A 51 -1.63 13.64 -4.71
C ALA A 51 -1.00 13.06 -3.46
N PHE A 52 -0.98 11.75 -3.41
CA PHE A 52 -0.36 11.00 -2.31
C PHE A 52 0.55 9.94 -2.92
N GLU A 53 1.75 9.83 -2.35
CA GLU A 53 2.68 8.78 -2.74
C GLU A 53 2.73 7.79 -1.60
N LEU A 54 2.21 6.61 -1.85
CA LEU A 54 2.16 5.54 -0.85
C LEU A 54 3.23 4.52 -1.17
N ARG A 55 4.00 4.14 -0.17
CA ARG A 55 4.96 3.05 -0.29
C ARG A 55 4.64 1.98 0.73
N ALA A 56 4.36 0.78 0.26
CA ALA A 56 4.18 -0.38 1.11
C ALA A 56 5.42 -1.25 0.99
N LEU A 57 5.95 -1.69 2.12
CA LEU A 57 7.07 -2.62 2.16
C LEU A 57 6.53 -3.97 2.57
N VAL A 58 6.65 -4.94 1.68
CA VAL A 58 6.16 -6.29 1.96
C VAL A 58 7.33 -7.28 1.82
N PRO A 59 7.37 -8.31 2.65
CA PRO A 59 8.45 -9.28 2.55
C PRO A 59 8.24 -10.23 1.38
N PRO A 60 9.31 -10.62 0.67
CA PRO A 60 9.18 -11.72 -0.28
C PRO A 60 8.66 -12.97 0.44
N LEU A 61 7.96 -13.83 -0.27
CA LEU A 61 7.31 -14.98 0.38
C LEU A 61 8.31 -15.85 1.16
N GLY A 62 9.51 -16.04 0.63
CA GLY A 62 10.53 -16.84 1.31
C GLY A 62 11.01 -16.26 2.64
N MET A 63 10.74 -14.97 2.88
CA MET A 63 11.11 -14.35 4.16
C MET A 63 10.08 -14.61 5.25
N VAL A 64 8.91 -15.12 4.90
CA VAL A 64 7.86 -15.42 5.87
C VAL A 64 7.58 -16.91 6.00
N THR A 65 8.32 -17.74 5.29
CA THR A 65 8.25 -19.20 5.46
C THR A 65 9.42 -19.63 6.33
N GLU A 66 9.22 -20.71 7.08
CA GLU A 66 10.31 -21.30 7.86
C GLU A 66 11.24 -22.11 6.99
N GLU A 67 10.73 -22.64 5.88
CA GLU A 67 11.52 -23.37 4.92
C GLU A 67 12.12 -22.45 3.87
N SER A 68 13.15 -22.91 3.20
CA SER A 68 13.68 -22.20 2.05
C SER A 68 12.82 -22.50 0.83
N LEU A 69 12.43 -21.47 0.10
CA LEU A 69 11.69 -21.66 -1.13
C LEU A 69 12.62 -21.80 -2.30
N ALA A 70 12.30 -22.67 -3.23
CA ALA A 70 13.04 -22.74 -4.49
C ALA A 70 12.86 -21.42 -5.23
N SER A 71 13.90 -20.96 -5.90
CA SER A 71 13.85 -19.67 -6.58
C SER A 71 12.74 -19.61 -7.62
N VAL A 72 12.45 -20.72 -8.30
CA VAL A 72 11.39 -20.74 -9.30
C VAL A 72 10.02 -20.52 -8.65
N VAL A 73 9.82 -21.03 -7.45
CA VAL A 73 8.56 -20.84 -6.72
C VAL A 73 8.43 -19.38 -6.30
N GLU A 74 9.50 -18.81 -5.79
CA GLU A 74 9.46 -17.42 -5.35
C GLU A 74 9.29 -16.47 -6.53
N ASP A 75 9.93 -16.74 -7.66
CA ASP A 75 9.77 -15.93 -8.86
C ASP A 75 8.35 -15.96 -9.38
N GLU A 76 7.71 -17.13 -9.40
CA GLU A 76 6.32 -17.24 -9.83
C GLU A 76 5.37 -16.55 -8.85
N TRP A 77 5.65 -16.66 -7.55
CA TRP A 77 4.86 -15.98 -6.56
C TRP A 77 4.92 -14.46 -6.76
N PHE A 78 6.13 -13.91 -6.96
CA PHE A 78 6.29 -12.47 -7.15
C PHE A 78 5.59 -12.02 -8.42
N ARG A 79 5.72 -12.78 -9.50
CA ARG A 79 5.09 -12.45 -10.76
C ARG A 79 3.58 -12.40 -10.63
N THR A 80 3.00 -13.36 -9.94
CA THR A 80 1.55 -13.38 -9.70
C THR A 80 1.12 -12.21 -8.83
N PHE A 81 1.89 -11.90 -7.80
CA PHE A 81 1.62 -10.76 -6.93
C PHE A 81 1.61 -9.46 -7.75
N GLU A 82 2.63 -9.28 -8.57
CA GLU A 82 2.76 -8.09 -9.40
C GLU A 82 1.60 -7.97 -10.40
N LEU A 83 1.23 -9.07 -11.03
CA LEU A 83 0.13 -9.07 -12.00
C LEU A 83 -1.20 -8.73 -11.33
N ARG A 84 -1.43 -9.22 -10.12
CA ARG A 84 -2.67 -8.92 -9.41
C ARG A 84 -2.75 -7.47 -8.97
N LEU A 85 -1.59 -6.86 -8.69
CA LEU A 85 -1.56 -5.45 -8.32
C LEU A 85 -1.94 -4.54 -9.49
N ASP A 86 -1.82 -5.00 -10.73
CA ASP A 86 -2.23 -4.19 -11.87
C ASP A 86 -3.71 -3.85 -11.85
N ASP A 87 -4.52 -4.62 -11.12
CA ASP A 87 -5.96 -4.36 -11.05
C ASP A 87 -6.33 -3.50 -9.84
N ILE A 88 -5.36 -2.91 -9.17
CA ILE A 88 -5.60 -2.18 -7.93
C ILE A 88 -6.54 -0.98 -8.12
N ALA A 89 -6.57 -0.42 -9.31
CA ALA A 89 -7.48 0.70 -9.58
C ALA A 89 -8.95 0.31 -9.36
N GLY A 90 -9.27 -0.96 -9.53
CA GLY A 90 -10.62 -1.44 -9.28
C GLY A 90 -11.03 -1.39 -7.80
N ALA A 91 -10.08 -1.23 -6.90
CA ALA A 91 -10.38 -1.12 -5.47
C ALA A 91 -10.73 0.32 -5.07
N THR A 92 -10.47 1.30 -5.95
CA THR A 92 -10.69 2.70 -5.62
C THR A 92 -12.06 3.17 -6.10
N ARG A 93 -12.57 4.21 -5.46
CA ARG A 93 -13.87 4.79 -5.80
C ARG A 93 -13.75 5.81 -6.91
N GLY A 94 -12.60 6.38 -7.09
CA GLY A 94 -12.34 7.32 -8.15
C GLY A 94 -11.03 8.05 -7.89
N HIS A 95 -10.38 8.46 -8.97
CA HIS A 95 -9.10 9.15 -8.90
C HIS A 95 -8.86 9.85 -10.21
N THR A 96 -8.01 10.88 -10.20
CA THR A 96 -7.61 11.54 -11.43
C THR A 96 -6.49 10.75 -12.09
N ALA A 97 -5.55 10.26 -11.29
CA ALA A 97 -4.46 9.45 -11.79
C ALA A 97 -4.07 8.43 -10.73
N LEU A 98 -3.75 7.23 -11.15
CA LEU A 98 -3.24 6.20 -10.26
C LEU A 98 -2.18 5.42 -11.01
N GLU A 99 -0.99 5.32 -10.40
CA GLU A 99 0.10 4.55 -10.94
C GLU A 99 0.61 3.58 -9.91
N VAL A 100 0.97 2.39 -10.34
CA VAL A 100 1.50 1.33 -9.48
C VAL A 100 2.86 0.94 -10.01
N ARG A 101 3.83 0.82 -9.11
CA ARG A 101 5.16 0.36 -9.45
C ARG A 101 5.64 -0.57 -8.36
N THR A 102 6.27 -1.67 -8.75
CA THR A 102 6.86 -2.60 -7.79
C THR A 102 8.36 -2.67 -8.02
N GLU A 103 9.09 -2.79 -6.92
CA GLU A 103 10.53 -2.94 -6.97
C GLU A 103 10.91 -4.10 -6.06
N ARG A 104 11.46 -5.15 -6.66
CA ARG A 104 11.81 -6.35 -5.92
C ARG A 104 13.22 -6.24 -5.36
N GLY A 105 13.33 -6.33 -4.04
CA GLY A 105 14.63 -6.40 -3.38
C GLY A 105 14.83 -7.77 -2.74
N PRO A 106 16.03 -8.05 -2.23
CA PRO A 106 16.32 -9.35 -1.64
C PRO A 106 15.62 -9.60 -0.32
N ALA A 107 15.33 -8.53 0.43
CA ALA A 107 14.71 -8.67 1.74
C ALA A 107 13.32 -8.05 1.82
N MET A 108 13.01 -7.12 0.93
CA MET A 108 11.71 -6.44 0.92
C MET A 108 11.33 -6.10 -0.50
N ILE A 109 10.04 -6.07 -0.75
CA ILE A 109 9.48 -5.62 -2.02
C ILE A 109 8.81 -4.28 -1.73
N ALA A 110 9.13 -3.25 -2.51
CA ALA A 110 8.47 -1.96 -2.39
C ALA A 110 7.34 -1.89 -3.41
N VAL A 111 6.15 -1.54 -2.95
CA VAL A 111 5.01 -1.27 -3.82
C VAL A 111 4.75 0.23 -3.70
N ASP A 112 4.98 0.95 -4.80
CA ASP A 112 4.80 2.40 -4.82
C ASP A 112 3.55 2.73 -5.60
N ILE A 113 2.68 3.52 -5.00
CA ILE A 113 1.44 3.95 -5.62
C ILE A 113 1.35 5.45 -5.54
N THR A 114 1.11 6.08 -6.69
CA THR A 114 0.81 7.50 -6.75
C THR A 114 -0.67 7.64 -7.06
N LEU A 115 -1.39 8.38 -6.23
CA LEU A 115 -2.82 8.58 -6.40
C LEU A 115 -3.12 10.07 -6.32
N ALA A 116 -3.69 10.62 -7.36
CA ALA A 116 -4.07 12.04 -7.41
C ALA A 116 -5.58 12.16 -7.52
N ASP A 117 -6.17 13.03 -6.72
CA ASP A 117 -7.61 13.26 -6.74
C ASP A 117 -7.90 14.62 -6.12
N ARG A 118 -8.71 15.42 -6.78
CA ARG A 118 -9.13 16.70 -6.23
C ARG A 118 -10.03 16.52 -5.03
N ASN A 119 -10.77 15.42 -4.98
CA ASN A 119 -11.64 15.12 -3.85
C ASN A 119 -10.80 14.45 -2.77
N LEU A 120 -10.37 15.23 -1.80
CA LEU A 120 -9.45 14.74 -0.78
C LEU A 120 -10.07 13.68 0.12
N ASP A 121 -11.34 13.79 0.45
CA ASP A 121 -12.00 12.77 1.26
C ASP A 121 -12.04 11.44 0.54
N ARG A 122 -12.36 11.47 -0.75
CA ARG A 122 -12.35 10.24 -1.57
C ARG A 122 -10.93 9.70 -1.70
N ALA A 123 -9.95 10.58 -1.86
CA ALA A 123 -8.55 10.16 -1.97
C ALA A 123 -8.10 9.44 -0.70
N LEU A 124 -8.49 9.93 0.47
CA LEU A 124 -8.11 9.27 1.73
C LEU A 124 -8.76 7.90 1.86
N ASP A 125 -10.04 7.79 1.46
CA ASP A 125 -10.71 6.50 1.45
C ASP A 125 -10.02 5.54 0.49
N ASP A 126 -9.60 6.05 -0.66
CA ASP A 126 -8.93 5.23 -1.67
C ASP A 126 -7.53 4.80 -1.22
N LEU A 127 -6.82 5.65 -0.45
CA LEU A 127 -5.53 5.25 0.13
C LEU A 127 -5.71 4.03 1.03
N THR A 128 -6.73 4.04 1.87
CA THR A 128 -7.00 2.89 2.73
C THR A 128 -7.36 1.68 1.88
N ALA A 129 -8.18 1.88 0.85
CA ALA A 129 -8.59 0.77 -0.02
C ALA A 129 -7.41 0.14 -0.74
N VAL A 130 -6.47 0.95 -1.26
CA VAL A 130 -5.31 0.39 -1.94
C VAL A 130 -4.38 -0.32 -0.96
N ALA A 131 -4.23 0.20 0.26
CA ALA A 131 -3.43 -0.47 1.28
C ALA A 131 -4.01 -1.85 1.60
N GLU A 132 -5.32 -1.91 1.78
CA GLU A 132 -6.01 -3.17 2.05
C GLU A 132 -5.96 -4.12 0.86
N TYR A 133 -5.98 -3.58 -0.35
CA TYR A 133 -5.86 -4.40 -1.56
C TYR A 133 -4.48 -5.06 -1.63
N ILE A 134 -3.43 -4.32 -1.28
CA ILE A 134 -2.07 -4.89 -1.24
C ILE A 134 -2.02 -6.03 -0.22
N GLU A 135 -2.58 -5.82 0.97
CA GLU A 135 -2.59 -6.85 2.01
C GLU A 135 -3.37 -8.08 1.56
N GLY A 136 -4.56 -7.88 0.97
CA GLY A 136 -5.38 -8.99 0.50
C GLY A 136 -4.73 -9.75 -0.65
N THR A 137 -4.07 -9.03 -1.56
CA THR A 137 -3.37 -9.65 -2.66
C THR A 137 -2.21 -10.51 -2.15
N TYR A 138 -1.49 -10.01 -1.17
CA TYR A 138 -0.41 -10.77 -0.56
C TYR A 138 -0.96 -12.04 0.10
N ALA A 139 -2.03 -11.90 0.87
CA ALA A 139 -2.64 -13.04 1.57
C ALA A 139 -3.13 -14.10 0.58
N GLU A 140 -3.70 -13.69 -0.53
CA GLU A 140 -4.16 -14.64 -1.55
C GLU A 140 -3.01 -15.40 -2.19
N GLY A 141 -1.82 -14.84 -2.18
CA GLY A 141 -0.65 -15.48 -2.76
C GLY A 141 0.04 -16.46 -1.83
N ILE A 142 -0.37 -16.55 -0.57
CA ILE A 142 0.27 -17.46 0.37
C ILE A 142 -0.02 -18.90 -0.06
N ILE A 143 1.06 -19.67 -0.24
CA ILE A 143 0.97 -21.03 -0.77
C ILE A 143 0.79 -22.02 0.38
N PRO A 144 -0.24 -22.89 0.33
CA PRO A 144 -0.42 -23.90 1.38
C PRO A 144 0.73 -24.90 1.39
N GLY A 145 0.98 -25.48 2.54
CA GLY A 145 1.97 -26.57 2.64
C GLY A 145 3.30 -26.17 3.25
N TYR A 146 3.54 -24.86 3.40
CA TYR A 146 4.74 -24.38 4.08
C TYR A 146 4.40 -23.95 5.48
N ASN A 147 5.38 -23.92 6.37
CA ASN A 147 5.21 -23.37 7.70
C ASN A 147 5.50 -21.87 7.64
N TYR A 148 4.63 -21.06 8.17
CA TYR A 148 4.75 -19.62 8.06
C TYR A 148 5.07 -18.97 9.41
N THR A 149 5.77 -17.84 9.34
CA THR A 149 6.09 -17.02 10.49
C THR A 149 4.87 -16.22 10.92
N ASP A 150 4.99 -15.52 12.04
CA ASP A 150 3.88 -14.79 12.62
C ASP A 150 3.23 -13.77 11.67
N VAL A 151 4.02 -13.11 10.83
CA VAL A 151 3.48 -12.11 9.89
C VAL A 151 2.46 -12.77 8.95
N ALA A 152 2.86 -13.88 8.33
CA ALA A 152 1.96 -14.57 7.40
C ALA A 152 0.75 -15.17 8.12
N ARG A 153 0.93 -15.66 9.33
CA ARG A 153 -0.20 -16.18 10.10
C ARG A 153 -1.20 -15.08 10.41
N THR A 154 -0.72 -13.89 10.78
CA THR A 154 -1.58 -12.77 11.05
C THR A 154 -2.36 -12.38 9.78
N LEU A 155 -1.68 -12.40 8.64
CA LEU A 155 -2.34 -12.09 7.36
C LEU A 155 -3.44 -13.08 7.05
N LEU A 156 -3.19 -14.37 7.27
CA LEU A 156 -4.19 -15.39 7.02
C LEU A 156 -5.40 -15.23 7.94
N GLU A 157 -5.16 -14.88 9.20
CA GLU A 157 -6.25 -14.64 10.14
C GLU A 157 -7.08 -13.44 9.73
N ARG A 158 -6.45 -12.37 9.30
CA ARG A 158 -7.17 -11.19 8.84
C ARG A 158 -7.97 -11.48 7.57
N ALA A 159 -7.40 -12.25 6.65
CA ALA A 159 -8.07 -12.61 5.41
C ALA A 159 -9.29 -13.51 5.65
N ALA A 160 -9.22 -14.36 6.68
CA ALA A 160 -10.34 -15.20 7.04
C ALA A 160 -11.48 -14.39 7.65
N GLY A 161 -11.17 -13.16 8.08
CA GLY A 161 -12.16 -12.27 8.64
C GLY A 161 -12.54 -12.66 10.06
N PRO A 162 -13.31 -11.79 10.66
CA PRO A 162 -13.77 -12.05 12.01
C PRO A 162 -14.99 -12.90 11.94
N SER A 163 -15.04 -13.77 11.04
CA SER A 163 -16.22 -14.51 10.89
C SER A 163 -16.36 -15.25 12.12
N GLY A 164 -16.40 -14.58 12.89
CA GLY A 164 -16.59 -15.20 14.13
C GLY A 164 -17.69 -15.89 14.14
#